data_85ca427dfaeb92138aa87e67ac68a87b
#
_entry.id   85ca427dfaeb92138aa87e67ac68a87b
#
_cell.length_a   1.000
_cell.length_b   1.000
_cell.length_c   1.000
_cell.angle_alpha   90.00
_cell.angle_beta   90.00
_cell.angle_gamma   90.00
#
_symmetry.space_group_name_H-M   'P 1'
#
loop_
_entity.id
_entity.type
_entity.pdbx_description
1 polymer ?
#
loop_
_entity_poly.entity_id
_entity_poly.type
_entity_poly.pdbx_seq_one_letter_code
_entity_poly.pdbx_strand_id
1 'polypeptide(L)'
;SRRTVLAGAGAVGAGSLLAACGSGGSNVDANTIRWGNWTLYLDYDSTKKVYPTLEEFTKQTNIKVKYLEDYNDNDEFYGKVQGQLKLNKDIGYDLICPTDWMAARYIRLGYAQKLDKANIPNSKNILPALASVPYDTDRSYSLTWQGIMGGFTWNKEKLPKGIHTLDELFAPANKGKIEVLTELRDTVGVIMLAQGVDIRS
;
A
#
# COMPACT_ATOMS: atom_id res chain seq x y z
N SER A 1 52.73 11.74 29.32
CA SER A 1 53.23 12.08 30.68
C SER A 1 52.10 12.71 31.49
N ARG A 2 51.86 12.06 32.59
CA ARG A 2 51.10 12.38 33.81
C ARG A 2 49.69 11.83 33.92
N ARG A 3 49.72 10.74 34.58
CA ARG A 3 48.96 10.17 35.67
C ARG A 3 48.67 11.17 36.80
N THR A 4 47.45 11.02 37.37
CA THR A 4 47.17 11.01 38.82
C THR A 4 45.65 11.03 38.94
N VAL A 5 44.98 9.92 39.27
CA VAL A 5 44.52 9.42 40.56
C VAL A 5 43.70 10.46 41.36
N LEU A 6 42.44 10.17 41.55
CA LEU A 6 41.76 10.35 42.83
C LEU A 6 40.63 9.30 42.95
N ALA A 7 40.86 8.37 43.86
CA ALA A 7 39.86 7.46 44.39
C ALA A 7 39.06 8.27 45.45
N GLY A 8 37.72 8.13 45.40
CA GLY A 8 36.82 8.68 46.40
C GLY A 8 35.52 7.90 46.44
N ALA A 9 35.34 7.19 47.50
CA ALA A 9 34.25 6.26 47.79
C ALA A 9 32.86 6.91 47.77
N GLY A 10 31.85 6.12 47.34
CA GLY A 10 30.46 6.48 47.46
C GLY A 10 29.57 5.39 46.87
N ALA A 11 29.45 4.26 47.60
CA ALA A 11 28.43 3.25 47.32
C ALA A 11 27.07 3.81 47.73
N VAL A 12 26.19 4.09 46.78
CA VAL A 12 24.69 3.98 46.87
C VAL A 12 24.15 4.18 45.44
N GLY A 13 23.34 3.22 44.92
CA GLY A 13 22.50 3.47 43.72
C GLY A 13 22.78 2.59 42.50
N ALA A 14 23.12 1.31 42.67
CA ALA A 14 23.02 0.34 41.57
C ALA A 14 21.56 -0.13 41.44
N GLY A 15 20.73 0.64 40.75
CA GLY A 15 19.32 0.29 40.68
C GLY A 15 18.47 1.00 39.63
N SER A 16 19.06 1.66 38.61
CA SER A 16 18.19 2.33 37.62
C SER A 16 18.83 2.64 36.26
N LEU A 17 19.82 1.90 35.81
CA LEU A 17 20.45 2.07 34.49
C LEU A 17 20.21 0.93 33.50
N LEU A 18 19.24 0.04 33.75
CA LEU A 18 18.85 -1.05 32.86
C LEU A 18 17.49 -0.86 32.16
N ALA A 19 16.88 0.31 32.27
CA ALA A 19 15.57 0.61 31.65
C ALA A 19 15.67 1.50 30.39
N ALA A 20 16.85 1.76 29.84
CA ALA A 20 16.99 2.65 28.66
C ALA A 20 17.33 1.91 27.36
N CYS A 21 17.23 0.59 27.29
CA CYS A 21 17.30 -0.20 26.05
C CYS A 21 15.99 -0.96 25.82
N GLY A 22 14.87 -0.28 25.93
CA GLY A 22 13.54 -0.82 25.72
C GLY A 22 12.83 -0.03 24.62
N SER A 23 12.72 -0.67 23.47
CA SER A 23 11.66 -0.49 22.49
C SER A 23 11.30 0.96 22.13
N GLY A 24 11.85 1.43 21.02
CA GLY A 24 11.14 2.36 20.15
C GLY A 24 9.90 1.70 19.57
N GLY A 25 9.05 1.12 20.39
CA GLY A 25 7.71 0.69 20.05
C GLY A 25 6.88 1.96 19.95
N SER A 26 6.40 2.30 18.76
CA SER A 26 5.31 3.23 18.60
C SER A 26 4.20 2.79 19.59
N ASN A 27 3.73 3.70 20.46
CA ASN A 27 2.54 3.50 21.26
C ASN A 27 1.32 3.43 20.32
N VAL A 28 1.21 2.35 19.56
CA VAL A 28 0.01 2.06 18.76
C VAL A 28 -1.00 1.50 19.74
N ASP A 29 -2.12 2.20 19.88
CA ASP A 29 -3.28 1.69 20.61
C ASP A 29 -3.61 0.29 20.08
N ALA A 30 -3.64 -0.71 20.97
CA ALA A 30 -3.89 -2.12 20.61
C ALA A 30 -5.21 -2.32 19.83
N ASN A 31 -6.13 -1.35 19.90
CA ASN A 31 -7.39 -1.34 19.18
C ASN A 31 -7.35 -0.44 17.93
N THR A 32 -6.18 -0.18 17.36
CA THR A 32 -6.06 0.65 16.16
C THR A 32 -5.37 -0.12 15.04
N ILE A 33 -5.99 -0.17 13.86
CA ILE A 33 -5.43 -0.67 12.61
C ILE A 33 -4.90 0.51 11.80
N ARG A 34 -3.66 0.43 11.32
CA ARG A 34 -3.04 1.40 10.41
C ARG A 34 -3.17 0.86 8.99
N TRP A 35 -3.93 1.54 8.14
CA TRP A 35 -4.21 1.09 6.79
C TRP A 35 -3.75 2.11 5.76
N GLY A 36 -2.72 1.73 4.96
CA GLY A 36 -2.24 2.49 3.81
C GLY A 36 -3.00 2.11 2.54
N ASN A 37 -3.57 3.09 1.86
CA ASN A 37 -4.35 2.88 0.64
C ASN A 37 -4.18 4.04 -0.35
N TRP A 38 -4.75 3.88 -1.54
CA TRP A 38 -4.81 4.91 -2.59
C TRP A 38 -5.85 5.97 -2.26
N THR A 39 -5.63 7.17 -2.78
CA THR A 39 -6.63 8.24 -2.74
C THR A 39 -7.93 7.80 -3.43
N LEU A 40 -9.06 8.16 -2.85
CA LEU A 40 -10.41 7.86 -3.35
C LEU A 40 -10.80 6.36 -3.38
N TYR A 41 -10.09 5.50 -2.65
CA TYR A 41 -10.43 4.08 -2.58
C TYR A 41 -11.45 3.74 -1.49
N LEU A 42 -11.89 4.73 -0.71
CA LEU A 42 -12.99 4.65 0.24
C LEU A 42 -13.97 5.81 0.06
N ASP A 43 -15.17 5.61 0.58
CA ASP A 43 -16.22 6.62 0.66
C ASP A 43 -15.78 7.76 1.60
N TYR A 44 -15.57 8.94 1.05
CA TYR A 44 -15.21 10.13 1.83
C TYR A 44 -16.34 11.15 1.82
N ASP A 45 -16.87 11.48 3.01
CA ASP A 45 -17.80 12.59 3.21
C ASP A 45 -17.00 13.89 3.41
N SER A 46 -16.90 14.69 2.37
CA SER A 46 -16.14 15.95 2.39
C SER A 46 -16.74 17.01 3.32
N THR A 47 -18.04 16.91 3.64
CA THR A 47 -18.74 17.83 4.55
C THR A 47 -18.38 17.54 6.00
N LYS A 48 -18.42 16.28 6.38
CA LYS A 48 -18.07 15.81 7.74
C LYS A 48 -16.59 15.53 7.91
N LYS A 49 -15.83 15.42 6.80
CA LYS A 49 -14.40 15.05 6.75
C LYS A 49 -14.12 13.68 7.39
N VAL A 50 -14.94 12.71 7.08
CA VAL A 50 -14.88 11.34 7.60
C VAL A 50 -15.03 10.31 6.49
N TYR A 51 -14.69 9.07 6.80
CA TYR A 51 -14.95 7.89 5.98
C TYR A 51 -16.11 7.09 6.62
N PRO A 52 -17.36 7.23 6.13
CA PRO A 52 -18.54 6.62 6.76
C PRO A 52 -18.42 5.12 6.99
N THR A 53 -17.84 4.37 6.04
CA THR A 53 -17.59 2.93 6.18
C THR A 53 -16.67 2.63 7.37
N LEU A 54 -15.62 3.44 7.59
CA LEU A 54 -14.70 3.22 8.72
C LEU A 54 -15.32 3.63 10.07
N GLU A 55 -16.17 4.65 10.07
CA GLU A 55 -16.92 5.01 11.27
C GLU A 55 -17.89 3.88 11.70
N GLU A 56 -18.61 3.32 10.72
CA GLU A 56 -19.52 2.19 10.97
C GLU A 56 -18.76 0.95 11.44
N PHE A 57 -17.62 0.64 10.81
CA PHE A 57 -16.72 -0.44 11.26
C PHE A 57 -16.27 -0.21 12.71
N THR A 58 -15.82 0.97 13.05
CA THR A 58 -15.38 1.31 14.41
C THR A 58 -16.52 1.17 15.41
N LYS A 59 -17.73 1.62 15.06
CA LYS A 59 -18.92 1.50 15.90
C LYS A 59 -19.31 0.05 16.16
N GLN A 60 -19.20 -0.81 15.15
CA GLN A 60 -19.56 -2.24 15.29
C GLN A 60 -18.50 -3.05 16.04
N THR A 61 -17.23 -2.73 15.89
CA THR A 61 -16.12 -3.57 16.37
C THR A 61 -15.37 -2.99 17.55
N ASN A 62 -15.53 -1.70 17.84
CA ASN A 62 -14.70 -0.92 18.74
C ASN A 62 -13.20 -0.89 18.33
N ILE A 63 -12.90 -1.19 17.06
CA ILE A 63 -11.55 -1.10 16.48
C ILE A 63 -11.47 0.19 15.66
N LYS A 64 -10.51 1.05 15.98
CA LYS A 64 -10.23 2.27 15.22
C LYS A 64 -9.43 1.94 13.96
N VAL A 65 -9.65 2.69 12.89
CA VAL A 65 -8.83 2.60 11.69
C VAL A 65 -8.15 3.94 11.45
N LYS A 66 -6.82 3.95 11.53
CA LYS A 66 -5.99 5.05 11.03
C LYS A 66 -5.78 4.84 9.54
N TYR A 67 -6.66 5.42 8.74
CA TYR A 67 -6.61 5.35 7.28
C TYR A 67 -5.66 6.40 6.72
N LEU A 68 -4.77 5.99 5.83
CA LEU A 68 -3.70 6.82 5.28
C LEU A 68 -3.71 6.68 3.74
N GLU A 69 -3.99 7.77 3.04
CA GLU A 69 -3.92 7.83 1.57
C GLU A 69 -2.47 8.07 1.12
N ASP A 70 -1.60 7.10 1.40
CA ASP A 70 -0.15 7.18 1.22
C ASP A 70 0.36 6.49 -0.05
N TYR A 71 -0.55 5.89 -0.84
CA TYR A 71 -0.23 5.30 -2.13
C TYR A 71 -0.48 6.32 -3.24
N ASN A 72 0.57 6.76 -3.91
CA ASN A 72 0.54 7.52 -5.14
C ASN A 72 1.08 6.67 -6.32
N ASP A 73 2.03 5.79 -6.00
CA ASP A 73 2.69 4.88 -6.92
C ASP A 73 3.24 3.69 -6.14
N ASN A 74 3.22 2.48 -6.73
CA ASN A 74 3.67 1.27 -6.05
C ASN A 74 5.18 1.27 -5.75
N ASP A 75 6.01 1.69 -6.70
CA ASP A 75 7.46 1.68 -6.52
C ASP A 75 7.89 2.77 -5.54
N GLU A 76 7.22 3.94 -5.54
CA GLU A 76 7.42 5.00 -4.56
C GLU A 76 7.13 4.48 -3.14
N PHE A 77 5.95 3.89 -2.94
CA PHE A 77 5.58 3.34 -1.63
C PHE A 77 6.51 2.21 -1.20
N TYR A 78 6.85 1.28 -2.12
CA TYR A 78 7.81 0.22 -1.83
C TYR A 78 9.19 0.78 -1.45
N GLY A 79 9.67 1.80 -2.17
CA GLY A 79 10.90 2.51 -1.84
C GLY A 79 10.91 3.07 -0.43
N LYS A 80 9.78 3.62 0.03
CA LYS A 80 9.58 4.17 1.37
C LYS A 80 9.72 3.10 2.47
N VAL A 81 9.22 1.88 2.26
CA VAL A 81 9.12 0.86 3.31
C VAL A 81 10.11 -0.29 3.20
N GLN A 82 10.76 -0.49 2.05
CA GLN A 82 11.61 -1.66 1.80
C GLN A 82 12.78 -1.81 2.79
N GLY A 83 13.29 -0.70 3.29
CA GLY A 83 14.41 -0.73 4.26
C GLY A 83 14.01 -1.40 5.57
N GLN A 84 12.83 -1.07 6.08
CA GLN A 84 12.26 -1.67 7.27
C GLN A 84 11.85 -3.13 7.04
N LEU A 85 11.23 -3.43 5.88
CA LEU A 85 10.85 -4.79 5.49
C LEU A 85 12.05 -5.74 5.44
N LYS A 86 13.17 -5.33 4.84
CA LYS A 86 14.42 -6.10 4.79
C LYS A 86 14.96 -6.41 6.18
N LEU A 87 14.72 -5.56 7.15
CA LEU A 87 15.16 -5.70 8.53
C LEU A 87 14.09 -6.34 9.43
N ASN A 88 12.97 -6.78 8.86
CA ASN A 88 11.81 -7.30 9.59
C ASN A 88 11.33 -6.35 10.69
N LYS A 89 11.29 -5.04 10.38
CA LYS A 89 10.83 -3.98 11.28
C LYS A 89 9.44 -3.50 10.88
N ASP A 90 8.74 -2.90 11.86
CA ASP A 90 7.46 -2.23 11.63
C ASP A 90 7.61 -1.15 10.56
N ILE A 91 6.75 -1.22 9.56
CA ILE A 91 6.69 -0.25 8.44
C ILE A 91 5.70 0.90 8.70
N GLY A 92 5.01 0.88 9.84
CA GLY A 92 4.00 1.87 10.19
C GLY A 92 2.60 1.55 9.66
N TYR A 93 2.41 0.38 9.04
CA TYR A 93 1.13 -0.08 8.48
C TYR A 93 0.87 -1.54 8.88
N ASP A 94 -0.38 -1.85 9.22
CA ASP A 94 -0.86 -3.20 9.48
C ASP A 94 -1.50 -3.80 8.23
N LEU A 95 -2.14 -2.95 7.41
CA LEU A 95 -2.69 -3.29 6.11
C LEU A 95 -2.18 -2.31 5.06
N ILE A 96 -1.92 -2.82 3.86
CA ILE A 96 -1.55 -2.04 2.68
C ILE A 96 -2.32 -2.55 1.46
N CYS A 97 -2.58 -1.68 0.50
CA CYS A 97 -3.32 -1.99 -0.72
C CYS A 97 -2.46 -1.78 -1.98
N PRO A 98 -1.51 -2.67 -2.29
CA PRO A 98 -0.73 -2.61 -3.52
C PRO A 98 -1.53 -3.15 -4.71
N THR A 99 -1.11 -2.83 -5.93
CA THR A 99 -1.56 -3.54 -7.13
C THR A 99 -1.03 -4.97 -7.17
N ASP A 100 -1.61 -5.81 -8.01
CA ASP A 100 -1.34 -7.25 -8.12
C ASP A 100 0.15 -7.58 -8.22
N TRP A 101 0.87 -6.95 -9.14
CA TRP A 101 2.28 -7.23 -9.36
C TRP A 101 3.16 -6.86 -8.18
N MET A 102 2.78 -5.82 -7.42
CA MET A 102 3.49 -5.42 -6.20
C MET A 102 3.10 -6.35 -5.05
N ALA A 103 1.84 -6.76 -4.94
CA ALA A 103 1.42 -7.80 -3.98
C ALA A 103 2.21 -9.10 -4.21
N ALA A 104 2.34 -9.54 -5.47
CA ALA A 104 3.19 -10.67 -5.85
C ALA A 104 4.65 -10.49 -5.40
N ARG A 105 5.19 -9.28 -5.51
CA ARG A 105 6.54 -8.95 -5.06
C ARG A 105 6.69 -9.07 -3.55
N TYR A 106 5.74 -8.52 -2.76
CA TYR A 106 5.75 -8.65 -1.30
C TYR A 106 5.69 -10.12 -0.85
N ILE A 107 4.84 -10.92 -1.49
CA ILE A 107 4.69 -12.36 -1.19
C ILE A 107 5.99 -13.11 -1.52
N ARG A 108 6.55 -12.92 -2.72
CA ARG A 108 7.77 -13.59 -3.17
C ARG A 108 8.98 -13.27 -2.30
N LEU A 109 9.04 -12.03 -1.77
CA LEU A 109 10.13 -11.60 -0.88
C LEU A 109 9.89 -11.99 0.59
N GLY A 110 8.77 -12.64 0.91
CA GLY A 110 8.45 -13.06 2.27
C GLY A 110 8.06 -11.92 3.21
N TYR A 111 7.61 -10.78 2.66
CA TYR A 111 7.21 -9.61 3.46
C TYR A 111 5.74 -9.63 3.84
N ALA A 112 4.90 -10.33 3.08
CA ALA A 112 3.49 -10.50 3.41
C ALA A 112 3.30 -11.61 4.44
N GLN A 113 2.47 -11.38 5.45
CA GLN A 113 2.07 -12.38 6.43
C GLN A 113 0.91 -13.22 5.93
N LYS A 114 0.84 -14.47 6.35
CA LYS A 114 -0.32 -15.32 6.06
C LYS A 114 -1.56 -14.81 6.78
N LEU A 115 -2.66 -14.82 6.04
CA LEU A 115 -3.98 -14.52 6.58
C LEU A 115 -4.52 -15.72 7.36
N ASP A 116 -5.07 -15.47 8.53
CA ASP A 116 -5.87 -16.45 9.24
C ASP A 116 -7.30 -16.46 8.67
N LYS A 117 -7.55 -17.37 7.76
CA LYS A 117 -8.83 -17.47 7.04
C LYS A 117 -10.03 -17.79 7.96
N ALA A 118 -9.77 -18.39 9.12
CA ALA A 118 -10.83 -18.65 10.10
C ALA A 118 -11.46 -17.34 10.61
N ASN A 119 -10.65 -16.28 10.64
CA ASN A 119 -11.08 -14.95 11.06
C ASN A 119 -11.65 -14.10 9.92
N ILE A 120 -11.70 -14.62 8.69
CA ILE A 120 -12.16 -13.89 7.50
C ILE A 120 -13.31 -14.66 6.79
N PRO A 121 -14.43 -14.92 7.47
CA PRO A 121 -15.51 -15.75 6.92
C PRO A 121 -16.17 -15.12 5.66
N ASN A 122 -16.08 -13.81 5.51
CA ASN A 122 -16.63 -13.08 4.36
C ASN A 122 -15.76 -13.18 3.10
N SER A 123 -14.57 -13.77 3.15
CA SER A 123 -13.74 -14.02 1.96
C SER A 123 -14.45 -14.86 0.89
N LYS A 124 -15.44 -15.69 1.29
CA LYS A 124 -16.33 -16.43 0.38
C LYS A 124 -17.19 -15.55 -0.53
N ASN A 125 -17.34 -14.26 -0.21
CA ASN A 125 -18.13 -13.30 -0.99
C ASN A 125 -17.31 -12.63 -2.09
N ILE A 126 -16.00 -12.89 -2.18
CA ILE A 126 -15.16 -12.39 -3.27
C ILE A 126 -15.68 -12.97 -4.59
N LEU A 127 -15.78 -12.10 -5.61
CA LEU A 127 -16.19 -12.53 -6.95
C LEU A 127 -15.35 -13.73 -7.43
N PRO A 128 -15.96 -14.77 -8.04
CA PRO A 128 -15.23 -15.96 -8.48
C PRO A 128 -14.01 -15.67 -9.34
N ALA A 129 -14.08 -14.67 -10.21
CA ALA A 129 -12.96 -14.23 -11.05
C ALA A 129 -11.77 -13.65 -10.27
N LEU A 130 -11.98 -13.25 -9.02
CA LEU A 130 -10.98 -12.65 -8.13
C LEU A 130 -10.64 -13.56 -6.93
N ALA A 131 -11.30 -14.70 -6.81
CA ALA A 131 -11.12 -15.63 -5.70
C ALA A 131 -9.78 -16.38 -5.76
N SER A 132 -9.16 -16.45 -6.95
CA SER A 132 -7.84 -17.05 -7.16
C SER A 132 -7.04 -16.17 -8.10
N VAL A 133 -5.76 -15.96 -7.80
CA VAL A 133 -4.83 -15.21 -8.66
C VAL A 133 -3.52 -15.99 -8.80
N PRO A 134 -2.79 -15.86 -9.91
CA PRO A 134 -1.59 -16.66 -10.17
C PRO A 134 -0.50 -16.57 -9.10
N TYR A 135 -0.39 -15.43 -8.42
CA TYR A 135 0.64 -15.19 -7.40
C TYR A 135 0.21 -15.57 -5.97
N ASP A 136 -1.08 -15.88 -5.75
CA ASP A 136 -1.67 -16.26 -4.46
C ASP A 136 -2.95 -17.07 -4.69
N THR A 137 -2.79 -18.29 -5.24
CA THR A 137 -3.89 -19.11 -5.78
C THR A 137 -4.94 -19.50 -4.75
N ASP A 138 -4.52 -19.64 -3.51
CA ASP A 138 -5.40 -19.98 -2.39
C ASP A 138 -5.72 -18.78 -1.50
N ARG A 139 -5.33 -17.57 -1.91
CA ARG A 139 -5.53 -16.36 -1.12
C ARG A 139 -5.00 -16.46 0.31
N SER A 140 -3.83 -17.05 0.46
CA SER A 140 -3.19 -17.19 1.76
C SER A 140 -2.58 -15.89 2.29
N TYR A 141 -2.29 -14.92 1.43
CA TYR A 141 -1.58 -13.70 1.80
C TYR A 141 -2.32 -12.43 1.45
N SER A 142 -3.26 -12.49 0.50
CA SER A 142 -3.94 -11.30 -0.01
C SER A 142 -5.42 -11.53 -0.26
N LEU A 143 -6.19 -10.46 -0.16
CA LEU A 143 -7.59 -10.43 -0.60
C LEU A 143 -7.74 -9.26 -1.56
N THR A 144 -8.56 -9.44 -2.61
CA THR A 144 -8.81 -8.36 -3.56
C THR A 144 -9.67 -7.28 -2.91
N TRP A 145 -9.18 -6.04 -2.94
CA TRP A 145 -9.94 -4.88 -2.51
C TRP A 145 -10.90 -4.43 -3.61
N GLN A 146 -10.37 -4.16 -4.80
CA GLN A 146 -11.17 -3.84 -5.99
C GLN A 146 -10.41 -4.22 -7.27
N GLY A 147 -11.15 -4.35 -8.38
CA GLY A 147 -10.59 -4.51 -9.71
C GLY A 147 -10.82 -3.24 -10.51
N ILE A 148 -9.83 -2.83 -11.29
CA ILE A 148 -9.90 -1.70 -12.20
C ILE A 148 -9.46 -2.11 -13.60
N MET A 149 -9.88 -1.34 -14.60
CA MET A 149 -9.38 -1.45 -15.96
C MET A 149 -8.81 -0.11 -16.40
N GLY A 150 -7.61 -0.14 -16.99
CA GLY A 150 -7.03 1.01 -17.67
C GLY A 150 -7.74 1.26 -19.01
N GLY A 151 -7.85 2.53 -19.41
CA GLY A 151 -8.45 2.89 -20.69
C GLY A 151 -8.15 4.33 -21.07
N PHE A 152 -8.54 4.70 -22.30
CA PHE A 152 -8.40 6.07 -22.77
C PHE A 152 -9.59 6.91 -22.31
N THR A 153 -9.29 8.11 -21.85
CA THR A 153 -10.28 9.17 -21.60
C THR A 153 -9.93 10.38 -22.45
N TRP A 154 -10.94 11.11 -22.90
CA TRP A 154 -10.73 12.30 -23.72
C TRP A 154 -11.82 13.33 -23.47
N ASN A 155 -11.50 14.59 -23.77
CA ASN A 155 -12.47 15.67 -23.77
C ASN A 155 -13.33 15.58 -25.03
N LYS A 156 -14.63 15.26 -24.89
CA LYS A 156 -15.57 15.06 -26.01
C LYS A 156 -15.82 16.32 -26.83
N GLU A 157 -15.70 17.50 -26.25
CA GLU A 157 -15.88 18.76 -26.98
C GLU A 157 -14.70 19.03 -27.93
N LYS A 158 -13.48 18.69 -27.50
CA LYS A 158 -12.25 18.89 -28.28
C LYS A 158 -11.95 17.74 -29.23
N LEU A 159 -12.35 16.52 -28.88
CA LEU A 159 -12.15 15.31 -29.66
C LEU A 159 -13.48 14.55 -29.81
N PRO A 160 -14.42 15.08 -30.63
CA PRO A 160 -15.78 14.50 -30.74
C PRO A 160 -15.76 13.09 -31.35
N LYS A 161 -14.73 12.72 -32.10
CA LYS A 161 -14.55 11.36 -32.63
C LYS A 161 -13.96 10.37 -31.65
N GLY A 162 -13.43 10.84 -30.50
CA GLY A 162 -12.77 10.01 -29.51
C GLY A 162 -11.31 9.68 -29.83
N ILE A 163 -10.74 8.81 -28.99
CA ILE A 163 -9.41 8.20 -29.14
C ILE A 163 -9.61 6.69 -28.93
N HIS A 164 -9.26 5.88 -29.93
CA HIS A 164 -9.52 4.44 -29.93
C HIS A 164 -8.25 3.60 -30.03
N THR A 165 -7.12 4.20 -30.43
CA THR A 165 -5.83 3.54 -30.56
C THR A 165 -4.72 4.37 -29.94
N LEU A 166 -3.58 3.75 -29.64
CA LEU A 166 -2.39 4.48 -29.19
C LEU A 166 -1.82 5.39 -30.25
N ASP A 167 -1.89 5.01 -31.53
CA ASP A 167 -1.45 5.86 -32.63
C ASP A 167 -2.26 7.15 -32.72
N GLU A 168 -3.59 7.06 -32.50
CA GLU A 168 -4.44 8.25 -32.42
C GLU A 168 -4.10 9.09 -31.18
N LEU A 169 -3.84 8.45 -30.02
CA LEU A 169 -3.45 9.16 -28.81
C LEU A 169 -2.15 9.92 -29.00
N PHE A 170 -1.12 9.28 -29.55
CA PHE A 170 0.20 9.86 -29.74
C PHE A 170 0.36 10.61 -31.08
N ALA A 171 -0.72 10.86 -31.80
CA ALA A 171 -0.69 11.67 -33.02
C ALA A 171 -0.05 13.05 -32.75
N PRO A 172 0.73 13.61 -33.69
CA PRO A 172 1.42 14.90 -33.50
C PRO A 172 0.50 16.06 -33.06
N ALA A 173 -0.76 16.03 -33.47
CA ALA A 173 -1.79 17.02 -33.07
C ALA A 173 -2.08 17.04 -31.57
N ASN A 174 -1.77 15.95 -30.85
CA ASN A 174 -1.99 15.79 -29.42
C ASN A 174 -0.74 16.12 -28.58
N LYS A 175 0.37 16.49 -29.21
CA LYS A 175 1.59 16.83 -28.50
C LYS A 175 1.36 17.88 -27.42
N GLY A 176 1.81 17.58 -26.19
CA GLY A 176 1.66 18.45 -25.01
C GLY A 176 0.24 18.51 -24.43
N LYS A 177 -0.65 17.59 -24.85
CA LYS A 177 -2.06 17.53 -24.37
C LYS A 177 -2.41 16.15 -23.81
N ILE A 178 -1.42 15.28 -23.63
CA ILE A 178 -1.58 13.92 -23.14
C ILE A 178 -1.14 13.87 -21.68
N GLU A 179 -1.97 13.30 -20.85
CA GLU A 179 -1.65 12.90 -19.49
C GLU A 179 -1.62 11.38 -19.41
N VAL A 180 -0.71 10.85 -18.62
CA VAL A 180 -0.56 9.42 -18.35
C VAL A 180 -0.40 9.20 -16.85
N LEU A 181 -0.73 8.01 -16.38
CA LEU A 181 -0.48 7.63 -14.99
C LEU A 181 1.03 7.54 -14.74
N THR A 182 1.47 7.95 -13.56
CA THR A 182 2.87 7.79 -13.12
C THR A 182 3.20 6.32 -12.86
N GLU A 183 2.19 5.50 -12.61
CA GLU A 183 2.34 4.04 -12.46
C GLU A 183 2.92 3.44 -13.74
N LEU A 184 4.18 3.02 -13.65
CA LEU A 184 4.97 2.57 -14.80
C LEU A 184 4.31 1.39 -15.54
N ARG A 185 3.80 0.42 -14.80
CA ARG A 185 3.23 -0.79 -15.40
C ARG A 185 1.93 -0.52 -16.14
N ASP A 186 1.11 0.40 -15.65
CA ASP A 186 -0.13 0.79 -16.32
C ASP A 186 0.20 1.55 -17.62
N THR A 187 1.06 2.56 -17.57
CA THR A 187 1.37 3.39 -18.72
C THR A 187 2.20 2.64 -19.77
N VAL A 188 3.33 2.05 -19.39
CA VAL A 188 4.20 1.33 -20.32
C VAL A 188 3.56 0.01 -20.77
N GLY A 189 2.82 -0.66 -19.88
CA GLY A 189 2.11 -1.89 -20.19
C GLY A 189 1.11 -1.71 -21.32
N VAL A 190 0.33 -0.62 -21.33
CA VAL A 190 -0.60 -0.32 -22.44
C VAL A 190 0.15 -0.09 -23.76
N ILE A 191 1.30 0.59 -23.74
CA ILE A 191 2.14 0.79 -24.93
C ILE A 191 2.68 -0.55 -25.43
N MET A 192 3.17 -1.40 -24.54
CA MET A 192 3.67 -2.73 -24.90
C MET A 192 2.57 -3.63 -25.49
N LEU A 193 1.37 -3.62 -24.89
CA LEU A 193 0.22 -4.36 -25.41
C LEU A 193 -0.14 -3.93 -26.84
N ALA A 194 -0.13 -2.64 -27.14
CA ALA A 194 -0.42 -2.14 -28.49
C ALA A 194 0.65 -2.55 -29.52
N GLN A 195 1.86 -2.86 -29.06
CA GLN A 195 2.94 -3.42 -29.89
C GLN A 195 2.91 -4.96 -29.97
N GLY A 196 1.88 -5.60 -29.40
CA GLY A 196 1.72 -7.05 -29.42
C GLY A 196 2.58 -7.79 -28.38
N VAL A 197 3.14 -7.09 -27.41
CA VAL A 197 3.94 -7.71 -26.32
C VAL A 197 3.01 -8.31 -25.27
N ASP A 198 3.25 -9.56 -24.88
CA ASP A 198 2.55 -10.16 -23.74
C ASP A 198 3.13 -9.61 -22.42
N ILE A 199 2.33 -8.86 -21.69
CA ILE A 199 2.72 -8.24 -20.42
C ILE A 199 2.38 -9.10 -19.19
N ARG A 200 1.86 -10.32 -19.39
CA ARG A 200 1.47 -11.23 -18.29
C ARG A 200 2.62 -12.02 -17.68
N SER A 201 3.78 -12.01 -18.33
CA SER A 201 5.00 -12.74 -17.93
C SER A 201 5.84 -11.98 -16.91
#